data_bc403569cad2dbb42fb75735701897af
#
_entry.id   bc403569cad2dbb42fb75735701897af
#
_cell.length_a   1.000
_cell.length_b   1.000
_cell.length_c   1.000
_cell.angle_alpha   90.00
_cell.angle_beta   90.00
_cell.angle_gamma   90.00
#
_symmetry.space_group_name_H-M   'P 1'
#
loop_
_entity.id
_entity.type
_entity.pdbx_description
1 polymer ?
#
loop_
_entity_poly.entity_id
_entity_poly.type
_entity_poly.pdbx_seq_one_letter_code
_entity_poly.pdbx_strand_id
1 'polypeptide(L)'
;MKLSRWMESVALMTMLGVTSIYGAPVQTVHVDLQSTTGAIPSALQARMVASIQGAASYIYEGKEESQIQGALLSYKKATVDVVDRILYGYTVKDLSLQVGQDMTIHVLLEPYGKVMNEVHTMVHYGNLSPYGQRLIEHDIGILDTRLEQILLGASLESLDWITPLAQKTVRTDLEGTLPEFTPQIQIQGGAVGEVTVYLVPNGDSIGRTDVRLESNTLPSALFYGLRQHYEERLRQLEGLPVSFVRRHILQIERDLQDELNGSRWVTQFGITMTPKLEVNTETILHIHIDSSKYILRGEGYLDMGKKVDSVGLKLYTGVHRGRSEWYLETEVLPNRLQWIFKPTYMYQFSKDTRIGYQYSKDHHRALVYQTLGPRWKARYERNMSSRDNEFALSYDVHEYLRLEYIWDEHSTWLRLIGRI
;
A
#
# COMPACT_ATOMS: atom_id res chain seq x y z
N MET A 1 -76.95 -66.87 24.11
CA MET A 1 -76.01 -65.80 24.52
C MET A 1 -74.53 -66.28 24.57
N LYS A 2 -73.96 -66.81 23.51
CA LYS A 2 -72.56 -67.25 23.44
C LYS A 2 -71.98 -67.21 22.01
N LEU A 3 -72.55 -66.44 21.08
CA LEU A 3 -72.01 -66.31 19.69
C LEU A 3 -71.43 -64.91 19.33
N SER A 4 -71.55 -63.94 20.25
CA SER A 4 -71.06 -62.58 19.96
C SER A 4 -69.60 -62.28 20.36
N ARG A 5 -68.95 -63.19 21.12
CA ARG A 5 -67.55 -62.99 21.60
C ARG A 5 -66.47 -63.57 20.68
N TRP A 6 -66.86 -64.33 19.66
CA TRP A 6 -65.92 -64.96 18.72
C TRP A 6 -65.66 -64.09 17.48
N MET A 7 -66.56 -63.22 17.15
CA MET A 7 -66.36 -62.30 16.00
C MET A 7 -65.55 -61.09 16.34
N GLU A 8 -65.45 -60.67 17.60
CA GLU A 8 -64.56 -59.53 18.00
C GLU A 8 -63.08 -59.95 18.11
N SER A 9 -62.82 -61.24 18.38
CA SER A 9 -61.42 -61.71 18.44
C SER A 9 -60.81 -62.05 17.09
N VAL A 10 -61.58 -62.26 16.02
CA VAL A 10 -61.10 -62.51 14.67
C VAL A 10 -60.92 -61.16 13.91
N ALA A 11 -61.68 -60.12 14.25
CA ALA A 11 -61.49 -58.78 13.67
C ALA A 11 -60.33 -58.02 14.27
N LEU A 12 -59.82 -58.40 15.46
CA LEU A 12 -58.64 -57.77 16.07
C LEU A 12 -57.34 -58.46 15.65
N MET A 13 -57.32 -59.58 14.98
CA MET A 13 -56.14 -60.32 14.54
C MET A 13 -55.79 -60.10 13.06
N THR A 14 -56.63 -59.39 12.30
CA THR A 14 -56.41 -59.05 10.91
C THR A 14 -55.95 -57.59 10.68
N MET A 15 -55.79 -56.80 11.78
CA MET A 15 -55.19 -55.44 11.71
C MET A 15 -53.73 -55.33 12.19
N LEU A 16 -53.13 -56.49 12.50
CA LEU A 16 -51.71 -56.54 12.85
C LEU A 16 -50.95 -57.27 11.74
N GLY A 17 -50.59 -56.53 10.66
CA GLY A 17 -49.74 -57.17 9.71
C GLY A 17 -49.59 -56.57 8.33
N VAL A 18 -49.62 -55.27 8.22
CA VAL A 18 -48.88 -54.63 7.13
C VAL A 18 -48.25 -53.33 7.70
N THR A 19 -47.27 -53.45 8.57
CA THR A 19 -46.27 -52.44 8.67
C THR A 19 -45.48 -52.60 7.40
N SER A 20 -45.83 -51.85 6.39
CA SER A 20 -44.91 -51.54 5.29
C SER A 20 -43.62 -51.04 5.96
N ILE A 21 -42.56 -51.81 5.90
CA ILE A 21 -41.21 -51.37 6.27
C ILE A 21 -40.86 -50.39 5.18
N TYR A 22 -41.45 -49.19 5.20
CA TYR A 22 -40.93 -48.06 4.49
C TYR A 22 -39.64 -47.69 5.22
N GLY A 23 -38.50 -48.00 4.64
CA GLY A 23 -37.25 -47.51 5.16
C GLY A 23 -37.32 -45.97 5.21
N ALA A 24 -36.75 -45.37 6.25
CA ALA A 24 -36.73 -43.92 6.37
C ALA A 24 -36.06 -43.29 5.13
N PRO A 25 -36.58 -42.19 4.59
CA PRO A 25 -35.93 -41.54 3.46
C PRO A 25 -34.55 -40.95 3.87
N VAL A 26 -33.58 -40.99 2.98
CA VAL A 26 -32.27 -40.37 3.18
C VAL A 26 -32.47 -38.86 3.33
N GLN A 27 -32.01 -38.30 4.45
CA GLN A 27 -32.15 -36.88 4.79
C GLN A 27 -30.82 -36.13 4.48
N THR A 28 -29.69 -36.74 4.80
CA THR A 28 -28.38 -36.11 4.60
C THR A 28 -27.42 -37.11 3.96
N VAL A 29 -26.50 -36.56 3.19
CA VAL A 29 -25.41 -37.32 2.55
C VAL A 29 -24.08 -36.75 3.01
N HIS A 30 -23.25 -37.61 3.60
CA HIS A 30 -21.88 -37.30 3.98
C HIS A 30 -20.89 -38.01 3.04
N VAL A 31 -19.75 -37.37 2.77
CA VAL A 31 -18.74 -37.93 1.92
C VAL A 31 -17.42 -37.99 2.70
N ASP A 32 -16.85 -39.20 2.79
CA ASP A 32 -15.51 -39.44 3.29
C ASP A 32 -14.61 -39.78 2.10
N LEU A 33 -13.59 -38.94 1.91
CA LEU A 33 -12.72 -38.99 0.74
C LEU A 33 -11.28 -39.35 1.13
N GLN A 34 -10.74 -40.35 0.49
CA GLN A 34 -9.37 -40.83 0.66
C GLN A 34 -8.67 -40.95 -0.72
N SER A 35 -7.34 -40.89 -0.73
CA SER A 35 -6.54 -41.10 -1.96
C SER A 35 -5.54 -42.24 -1.77
N THR A 36 -5.27 -42.98 -2.85
CA THR A 36 -4.27 -44.05 -2.88
C THR A 36 -2.83 -43.53 -2.81
N THR A 37 -2.57 -42.29 -3.20
CA THR A 37 -1.24 -41.70 -3.30
C THR A 37 -0.81 -40.90 -2.07
N GLY A 38 -1.64 -40.84 -1.02
CA GLY A 38 -1.35 -40.10 0.20
C GLY A 38 -2.44 -39.10 0.59
N ALA A 39 -2.13 -38.17 1.49
CA ALA A 39 -3.10 -37.19 1.94
C ALA A 39 -3.38 -36.15 0.83
N ILE A 40 -4.66 -35.98 0.50
CA ILE A 40 -5.10 -34.90 -0.40
C ILE A 40 -4.97 -33.57 0.37
N PRO A 41 -4.42 -32.50 -0.23
CA PRO A 41 -4.36 -31.19 0.37
C PRO A 41 -5.72 -30.72 0.88
N SER A 42 -5.80 -30.16 2.08
CA SER A 42 -7.07 -29.89 2.78
C SER A 42 -8.03 -28.99 1.98
N ALA A 43 -7.51 -27.97 1.28
CA ALA A 43 -8.32 -27.09 0.44
C ALA A 43 -8.90 -27.83 -0.78
N LEU A 44 -8.09 -28.70 -1.38
CA LEU A 44 -8.48 -29.54 -2.50
C LEU A 44 -9.49 -30.58 -2.08
N GLN A 45 -9.24 -31.27 -0.96
CA GLN A 45 -10.15 -32.26 -0.36
C GLN A 45 -11.51 -31.65 -0.06
N ALA A 46 -11.57 -30.49 0.59
CA ALA A 46 -12.81 -29.78 0.88
C ALA A 46 -13.62 -29.47 -0.39
N ARG A 47 -12.95 -29.04 -1.46
CA ARG A 47 -13.59 -28.78 -2.76
C ARG A 47 -14.13 -30.06 -3.41
N MET A 48 -13.34 -31.12 -3.42
CA MET A 48 -13.74 -32.43 -3.96
C MET A 48 -14.95 -32.98 -3.19
N VAL A 49 -14.88 -32.98 -1.86
CA VAL A 49 -15.98 -33.43 -0.97
C VAL A 49 -17.25 -32.65 -1.26
N ALA A 50 -17.19 -31.33 -1.31
CA ALA A 50 -18.36 -30.49 -1.60
C ALA A 50 -18.96 -30.78 -3.00
N SER A 51 -18.13 -31.05 -4.00
CA SER A 51 -18.60 -31.39 -5.35
C SER A 51 -19.28 -32.76 -5.40
N ILE A 52 -18.68 -33.79 -4.77
CA ILE A 52 -19.26 -35.13 -4.67
C ILE A 52 -20.53 -35.08 -3.84
N GLN A 53 -20.55 -34.40 -2.70
CA GLN A 53 -21.70 -34.29 -1.82
C GLN A 53 -22.89 -33.62 -2.52
N GLY A 54 -22.65 -32.50 -3.25
CA GLY A 54 -23.71 -31.84 -4.01
C GLY A 54 -24.35 -32.76 -5.08
N ALA A 55 -23.52 -33.54 -5.79
CA ALA A 55 -24.01 -34.50 -6.78
C ALA A 55 -24.74 -35.71 -6.10
N ALA A 56 -24.17 -36.20 -5.01
CA ALA A 56 -24.72 -37.33 -4.28
C ALA A 56 -26.05 -36.96 -3.60
N SER A 57 -26.18 -35.76 -3.03
CA SER A 57 -27.46 -35.27 -2.50
C SER A 57 -28.55 -35.30 -3.56
N TYR A 58 -28.28 -34.86 -4.78
CA TYR A 58 -29.21 -34.93 -5.89
C TYR A 58 -29.64 -36.38 -6.25
N ILE A 59 -28.71 -37.36 -6.10
CA ILE A 59 -28.96 -38.79 -6.41
C ILE A 59 -29.74 -39.47 -5.31
N TYR A 60 -29.50 -39.16 -4.02
CA TYR A 60 -29.92 -39.99 -2.89
C TYR A 60 -30.97 -39.35 -1.99
N GLU A 61 -30.94 -38.02 -1.78
CA GLU A 61 -31.87 -37.37 -0.86
C GLU A 61 -33.33 -37.59 -1.26
N GLY A 62 -34.15 -37.88 -0.26
CA GLY A 62 -35.59 -38.17 -0.44
C GLY A 62 -35.93 -39.59 -0.93
N LYS A 63 -34.94 -40.43 -1.21
CA LYS A 63 -35.16 -41.83 -1.61
C LYS A 63 -35.19 -42.73 -0.39
N GLU A 64 -36.04 -43.75 -0.44
CA GLU A 64 -36.15 -44.74 0.63
C GLU A 64 -34.92 -45.65 0.67
N GLU A 65 -34.44 -45.96 1.87
CA GLU A 65 -33.31 -46.89 2.09
C GLU A 65 -33.53 -48.23 1.38
N SER A 66 -34.75 -48.78 1.45
CA SER A 66 -35.16 -50.04 0.80
C SER A 66 -34.96 -50.00 -0.73
N GLN A 67 -35.25 -48.85 -1.34
CA GLN A 67 -35.09 -48.63 -2.79
C GLN A 67 -33.62 -48.61 -3.16
N ILE A 68 -32.79 -47.94 -2.38
CA ILE A 68 -31.35 -47.85 -2.62
C ILE A 68 -30.70 -49.25 -2.43
N GLN A 69 -31.06 -49.96 -1.32
CA GLN A 69 -30.53 -51.27 -1.06
C GLN A 69 -30.94 -52.29 -2.12
N GLY A 70 -32.19 -52.24 -2.63
CA GLY A 70 -32.70 -53.12 -3.70
C GLY A 70 -31.98 -52.92 -5.04
N ALA A 71 -31.38 -51.76 -5.31
CA ALA A 71 -30.69 -51.43 -6.51
C ALA A 71 -29.26 -50.91 -6.26
N LEU A 72 -28.61 -51.38 -5.18
CA LEU A 72 -27.33 -50.87 -4.68
C LEU A 72 -26.24 -50.80 -5.74
N LEU A 73 -26.08 -51.83 -6.59
CA LEU A 73 -25.10 -51.89 -7.65
C LEU A 73 -25.33 -50.80 -8.70
N SER A 74 -26.59 -50.52 -9.05
CA SER A 74 -26.91 -49.47 -10.04
C SER A 74 -26.60 -48.06 -9.46
N TYR A 75 -26.96 -47.81 -8.20
CA TYR A 75 -26.65 -46.56 -7.51
C TYR A 75 -25.15 -46.36 -7.32
N LYS A 76 -24.44 -47.43 -6.91
CA LYS A 76 -22.94 -47.41 -6.82
C LYS A 76 -22.32 -47.02 -8.18
N LYS A 77 -22.74 -47.68 -9.25
CA LYS A 77 -22.23 -47.41 -10.61
C LYS A 77 -22.54 -45.96 -11.05
N ALA A 78 -23.79 -45.51 -10.85
CA ALA A 78 -24.18 -44.15 -11.19
C ALA A 78 -23.33 -43.09 -10.42
N THR A 79 -23.05 -43.37 -9.14
CA THR A 79 -22.21 -42.44 -8.33
C THR A 79 -20.76 -42.44 -8.84
N VAL A 80 -20.18 -43.59 -9.15
CA VAL A 80 -18.83 -43.67 -9.74
C VAL A 80 -18.79 -42.87 -11.04
N ASP A 81 -19.73 -43.12 -11.97
CA ASP A 81 -19.79 -42.46 -13.26
C ASP A 81 -19.91 -40.91 -13.11
N VAL A 82 -20.63 -40.46 -12.09
CA VAL A 82 -20.77 -39.02 -11.78
C VAL A 82 -19.47 -38.45 -11.17
N VAL A 83 -18.88 -39.15 -10.19
CA VAL A 83 -17.64 -38.71 -9.55
C VAL A 83 -16.49 -38.62 -10.55
N ASP A 84 -16.33 -39.63 -11.42
CA ASP A 84 -15.30 -39.63 -12.46
C ASP A 84 -15.45 -38.48 -13.47
N ARG A 85 -16.70 -38.03 -13.71
CA ARG A 85 -16.95 -36.87 -14.59
C ARG A 85 -16.71 -35.53 -13.90
N ILE A 86 -17.03 -35.43 -12.60
CA ILE A 86 -16.88 -34.18 -11.85
C ILE A 86 -15.41 -33.93 -11.48
N LEU A 87 -14.68 -35.00 -11.11
CA LEU A 87 -13.29 -34.90 -10.67
C LEU A 87 -12.33 -35.34 -11.79
N TYR A 88 -12.38 -34.63 -12.91
CA TYR A 88 -11.44 -34.90 -14.02
C TYR A 88 -9.99 -34.85 -13.53
N GLY A 89 -9.21 -35.87 -13.86
CA GLY A 89 -7.85 -36.10 -13.34
C GLY A 89 -7.76 -37.10 -12.20
N TYR A 90 -8.91 -37.61 -11.72
CA TYR A 90 -9.01 -38.65 -10.70
C TYR A 90 -9.95 -39.74 -11.15
N THR A 91 -9.71 -40.99 -10.73
CA THR A 91 -10.57 -42.13 -10.97
C THR A 91 -10.99 -42.71 -9.64
N VAL A 92 -12.24 -43.17 -9.55
CA VAL A 92 -12.74 -43.87 -8.37
C VAL A 92 -12.19 -45.29 -8.35
N LYS A 93 -11.26 -45.60 -7.42
CA LYS A 93 -10.69 -46.94 -7.21
C LYS A 93 -11.64 -47.86 -6.46
N ASP A 94 -12.26 -47.32 -5.42
CA ASP A 94 -13.30 -48.01 -4.68
C ASP A 94 -14.35 -47.03 -4.13
N LEU A 95 -15.57 -47.49 -4.03
CA LEU A 95 -16.69 -46.74 -3.46
C LEU A 95 -17.55 -47.63 -2.63
N SER A 96 -17.79 -47.28 -1.39
CA SER A 96 -18.75 -47.99 -0.51
C SER A 96 -19.80 -47.03 -0.01
N LEU A 97 -21.04 -47.57 0.11
CA LEU A 97 -22.23 -46.85 0.50
C LEU A 97 -22.72 -47.39 1.83
N GLN A 98 -22.79 -46.59 2.86
CA GLN A 98 -23.48 -46.89 4.11
C GLN A 98 -24.85 -46.22 4.06
N VAL A 99 -25.84 -47.03 3.73
CA VAL A 99 -27.23 -46.55 3.54
C VAL A 99 -27.91 -46.43 4.89
N GLY A 100 -28.51 -45.28 5.15
CA GLY A 100 -29.24 -44.94 6.35
C GLY A 100 -29.92 -43.58 6.17
N GLN A 101 -30.60 -43.10 7.18
CA GLN A 101 -31.20 -41.77 7.19
C GLN A 101 -30.12 -40.69 6.99
N ASP A 102 -28.99 -40.88 7.64
CA ASP A 102 -27.73 -40.14 7.38
C ASP A 102 -26.81 -41.08 6.58
N MET A 103 -26.78 -40.87 5.28
CA MET A 103 -26.00 -41.72 4.37
C MET A 103 -24.56 -41.29 4.32
N THR A 104 -23.59 -42.23 4.37
CA THR A 104 -22.19 -41.96 4.19
C THR A 104 -21.64 -42.66 2.95
N ILE A 105 -20.93 -41.90 2.12
CA ILE A 105 -20.27 -42.37 0.91
C ILE A 105 -18.76 -42.33 1.16
N HIS A 106 -18.11 -43.50 1.21
CA HIS A 106 -16.68 -43.59 1.27
C HIS A 106 -16.15 -43.73 -0.15
N VAL A 107 -15.27 -42.79 -0.55
CA VAL A 107 -14.69 -42.76 -1.89
C VAL A 107 -13.19 -42.82 -1.78
N LEU A 108 -12.59 -43.81 -2.45
CA LEU A 108 -11.14 -43.92 -2.62
C LEU A 108 -10.78 -43.49 -4.03
N LEU A 109 -10.07 -42.37 -4.15
CA LEU A 109 -9.61 -41.83 -5.43
C LEU A 109 -8.17 -42.21 -5.74
N GLU A 110 -7.90 -42.39 -7.01
CA GLU A 110 -6.57 -42.54 -7.57
C GLU A 110 -6.35 -41.46 -8.63
N PRO A 111 -5.32 -40.60 -8.52
CA PRO A 111 -4.98 -39.68 -9.59
C PRO A 111 -4.54 -40.46 -10.82
N TYR A 112 -5.05 -40.08 -12.00
CA TYR A 112 -4.57 -40.66 -13.22
C TYR A 112 -3.68 -39.65 -14.00
N GLY A 113 -2.77 -40.21 -14.83
CA GLY A 113 -1.80 -39.38 -15.54
C GLY A 113 -0.57 -39.03 -14.70
N LYS A 114 0.07 -37.93 -15.05
CA LYS A 114 1.23 -37.42 -14.31
C LYS A 114 0.76 -36.55 -13.15
N VAL A 115 1.44 -36.65 -12.01
CA VAL A 115 1.18 -35.81 -10.82
C VAL A 115 2.32 -34.81 -10.62
N MET A 116 2.02 -33.67 -10.00
CA MET A 116 3.01 -32.69 -9.59
C MET A 116 3.70 -33.15 -8.31
N ASN A 117 5.01 -33.40 -8.39
CA ASN A 117 5.82 -33.86 -7.25
C ASN A 117 6.51 -32.71 -6.53
N GLU A 118 6.61 -31.53 -7.17
CA GLU A 118 7.27 -30.33 -6.68
C GLU A 118 6.56 -29.12 -7.28
N VAL A 119 6.49 -28.02 -6.54
CA VAL A 119 5.85 -26.78 -6.97
C VAL A 119 6.81 -25.61 -6.71
N HIS A 120 7.13 -24.88 -7.77
CA HIS A 120 7.92 -23.65 -7.69
C HIS A 120 7.03 -22.46 -7.97
N THR A 121 7.00 -21.51 -7.03
CA THR A 121 6.25 -20.27 -7.20
C THR A 121 7.19 -19.13 -7.53
N MET A 122 6.85 -18.36 -8.55
CA MET A 122 7.52 -17.10 -8.89
C MET A 122 6.52 -15.96 -8.85
N VAL A 123 6.90 -14.84 -8.22
CA VAL A 123 6.10 -13.62 -8.22
C VAL A 123 6.64 -12.69 -9.30
N HIS A 124 5.77 -12.23 -10.16
CA HIS A 124 6.09 -11.31 -11.24
C HIS A 124 5.55 -9.92 -10.93
N TYR A 125 6.46 -8.98 -10.70
CA TYR A 125 6.15 -7.60 -10.28
C TYR A 125 5.96 -6.62 -11.44
N GLY A 126 5.90 -7.09 -12.69
CA GLY A 126 5.84 -6.22 -13.86
C GLY A 126 7.09 -5.35 -14.00
N ASN A 127 6.88 -4.05 -14.25
CA ASN A 127 7.96 -3.08 -14.45
C ASN A 127 8.32 -2.31 -13.16
N LEU A 128 7.96 -2.84 -11.98
CA LEU A 128 8.28 -2.17 -10.73
C LEU A 128 9.78 -2.20 -10.45
N SER A 129 10.26 -1.13 -9.84
CA SER A 129 11.66 -1.00 -9.43
C SER A 129 12.07 -2.04 -8.38
N PRO A 130 13.36 -2.35 -8.21
CA PRO A 130 13.81 -3.24 -7.14
C PRO A 130 13.44 -2.78 -5.73
N TYR A 131 13.29 -1.47 -5.52
CA TYR A 131 12.82 -0.93 -4.24
C TYR A 131 11.33 -1.20 -4.04
N GLY A 132 10.51 -0.96 -5.06
CA GLY A 132 9.08 -1.28 -5.04
C GLY A 132 8.83 -2.77 -4.81
N GLN A 133 9.60 -3.64 -5.46
CA GLN A 133 9.53 -5.09 -5.27
C GLN A 133 9.80 -5.49 -3.81
N ARG A 134 10.86 -4.96 -3.17
CA ARG A 134 11.17 -5.24 -1.75
C ARG A 134 10.05 -4.79 -0.80
N LEU A 135 9.40 -3.65 -1.06
CA LEU A 135 8.26 -3.21 -0.26
C LEU A 135 7.09 -4.20 -0.35
N ILE A 136 6.82 -4.73 -1.55
CA ILE A 136 5.77 -5.72 -1.78
C ILE A 136 6.13 -7.08 -1.18
N GLU A 137 7.38 -7.54 -1.34
CA GLU A 137 7.86 -8.81 -0.78
C GLU A 137 7.65 -8.93 0.72
N HIS A 138 7.76 -7.81 1.44
CA HIS A 138 7.50 -7.77 2.88
C HIS A 138 6.02 -8.10 3.22
N ASP A 139 5.08 -7.72 2.34
CA ASP A 139 3.64 -7.86 2.57
C ASP A 139 3.05 -9.13 1.95
N ILE A 140 3.71 -9.75 0.97
CA ILE A 140 3.22 -10.95 0.27
C ILE A 140 3.08 -12.16 1.22
N GLY A 141 3.95 -12.30 2.23
CA GLY A 141 3.90 -13.41 3.18
C GLY A 141 4.29 -14.76 2.55
N ILE A 142 3.58 -15.83 2.93
CA ILE A 142 3.92 -17.24 2.63
C ILE A 142 3.10 -17.82 1.46
N LEU A 143 3.03 -17.11 0.33
CA LEU A 143 2.28 -17.60 -0.86
C LEU A 143 2.76 -18.96 -1.36
N ASP A 144 4.08 -19.20 -1.33
CA ASP A 144 4.70 -20.46 -1.79
C ASP A 144 4.09 -21.65 -1.06
N THR A 145 4.05 -21.60 0.26
CA THR A 145 3.51 -22.70 1.08
C THR A 145 2.01 -22.92 0.83
N ARG A 146 1.25 -21.86 0.55
CA ARG A 146 -0.18 -21.99 0.25
C ARG A 146 -0.45 -22.63 -1.09
N LEU A 147 0.29 -22.24 -2.12
CA LEU A 147 0.18 -22.82 -3.46
C LEU A 147 0.66 -24.27 -3.48
N GLU A 148 1.75 -24.57 -2.79
CA GLU A 148 2.24 -25.93 -2.60
C GLU A 148 1.18 -26.82 -1.95
N GLN A 149 0.51 -26.37 -0.89
CA GLN A 149 -0.60 -27.08 -0.23
C GLN A 149 -1.80 -27.39 -1.14
N ILE A 150 -1.97 -26.70 -2.25
CA ILE A 150 -3.07 -26.90 -3.19
C ILE A 150 -2.66 -27.81 -4.35
N LEU A 151 -1.42 -27.68 -4.81
CA LEU A 151 -0.97 -28.24 -6.08
C LEU A 151 -0.13 -29.51 -5.92
N LEU A 152 0.56 -29.70 -4.80
CA LEU A 152 1.43 -30.86 -4.58
C LEU A 152 0.60 -32.16 -4.58
N GLY A 153 1.00 -33.12 -5.43
CA GLY A 153 0.28 -34.38 -5.58
C GLY A 153 -0.97 -34.31 -6.46
N ALA A 154 -1.30 -33.14 -7.02
CA ALA A 154 -2.42 -33.01 -7.94
C ALA A 154 -2.09 -33.59 -9.33
N SER A 155 -3.08 -34.22 -9.97
CA SER A 155 -2.96 -34.68 -11.35
C SER A 155 -2.86 -33.50 -12.32
N LEU A 156 -2.01 -33.60 -13.34
CA LEU A 156 -1.90 -32.59 -14.38
C LEU A 156 -3.21 -32.40 -15.16
N GLU A 157 -3.96 -33.50 -15.32
CA GLU A 157 -5.27 -33.47 -15.99
C GLU A 157 -6.33 -32.67 -15.20
N SER A 158 -6.10 -32.44 -13.90
CA SER A 158 -7.01 -31.71 -13.03
C SER A 158 -6.78 -30.19 -12.99
N LEU A 159 -5.75 -29.70 -13.69
CA LEU A 159 -5.35 -28.28 -13.65
C LEU A 159 -6.47 -27.31 -14.05
N ASP A 160 -7.33 -27.69 -15.00
CA ASP A 160 -8.42 -26.81 -15.47
C ASP A 160 -9.38 -26.37 -14.34
N TRP A 161 -9.62 -27.24 -13.36
CA TRP A 161 -10.51 -26.93 -12.26
C TRP A 161 -9.78 -26.59 -10.95
N ILE A 162 -8.51 -26.96 -10.80
CA ILE A 162 -7.64 -26.59 -9.66
C ILE A 162 -7.16 -25.15 -9.77
N THR A 163 -6.82 -24.69 -10.99
CA THR A 163 -6.35 -23.32 -11.23
C THR A 163 -7.32 -22.24 -10.69
N PRO A 164 -8.64 -22.30 -10.93
CA PRO A 164 -9.57 -21.36 -10.30
C PRO A 164 -9.61 -21.42 -8.77
N LEU A 165 -9.38 -22.59 -8.18
CA LEU A 165 -9.28 -22.74 -6.73
C LEU A 165 -8.02 -22.04 -6.19
N ALA A 166 -6.86 -22.30 -6.81
CA ALA A 166 -5.60 -21.65 -6.47
C ALA A 166 -5.73 -20.11 -6.62
N GLN A 167 -6.31 -19.64 -7.72
CA GLN A 167 -6.57 -18.23 -7.98
C GLN A 167 -7.42 -17.59 -6.87
N LYS A 168 -8.51 -18.26 -6.47
CA LYS A 168 -9.39 -17.77 -5.40
C LYS A 168 -8.66 -17.72 -4.05
N THR A 169 -7.89 -18.75 -3.73
CA THR A 169 -7.16 -18.82 -2.46
C THR A 169 -6.13 -17.70 -2.36
N VAL A 170 -5.27 -17.55 -3.37
CA VAL A 170 -4.26 -16.49 -3.40
C VAL A 170 -4.89 -15.10 -3.36
N ARG A 171 -6.00 -14.91 -4.07
CA ARG A 171 -6.74 -13.64 -4.03
C ARG A 171 -7.24 -13.33 -2.62
N THR A 172 -7.84 -14.30 -1.93
CA THR A 172 -8.35 -14.12 -0.57
C THR A 172 -7.22 -13.84 0.42
N ASP A 173 -6.09 -14.55 0.31
CA ASP A 173 -4.93 -14.35 1.18
C ASP A 173 -4.32 -12.94 0.96
N LEU A 174 -4.22 -12.47 -0.29
CA LEU A 174 -3.68 -11.15 -0.61
C LEU A 174 -4.66 -10.00 -0.34
N GLU A 175 -5.97 -10.21 -0.37
CA GLU A 175 -6.95 -9.17 -0.01
C GLU A 175 -6.73 -8.64 1.42
N GLY A 176 -6.18 -9.45 2.32
CA GLY A 176 -5.85 -9.05 3.70
C GLY A 176 -4.52 -8.31 3.84
N THR A 177 -3.53 -8.65 3.05
CA THR A 177 -2.14 -8.15 3.20
C THR A 177 -1.75 -7.16 2.11
N LEU A 178 -2.27 -7.31 0.91
CA LEU A 178 -1.91 -6.53 -0.28
C LEU A 178 -3.14 -6.15 -1.13
N PRO A 179 -4.14 -5.47 -0.54
CA PRO A 179 -5.42 -5.15 -1.21
C PRO A 179 -5.25 -4.25 -2.45
N GLU A 180 -4.12 -3.59 -2.58
CA GLU A 180 -3.82 -2.68 -3.68
C GLU A 180 -3.39 -3.41 -4.96
N PHE A 181 -3.33 -4.74 -4.92
CA PHE A 181 -2.97 -5.56 -6.09
C PHE A 181 -3.99 -6.68 -6.29
N THR A 182 -4.24 -6.99 -7.56
CA THR A 182 -5.01 -8.18 -7.96
C THR A 182 -4.05 -9.25 -8.46
N PRO A 183 -3.96 -10.41 -7.79
CA PRO A 183 -3.14 -11.49 -8.28
C PRO A 183 -3.78 -12.15 -9.52
N GLN A 184 -2.96 -12.51 -10.49
CA GLN A 184 -3.31 -13.39 -11.59
C GLN A 184 -2.34 -14.57 -11.58
N ILE A 185 -2.85 -15.79 -11.65
CA ILE A 185 -2.03 -16.99 -11.53
C ILE A 185 -1.98 -17.69 -12.90
N GLN A 186 -0.78 -18.08 -13.28
CA GLN A 186 -0.53 -18.97 -14.39
C GLN A 186 0.18 -20.22 -13.87
N ILE A 187 -0.37 -21.40 -14.15
CA ILE A 187 0.21 -22.68 -13.73
C ILE A 187 0.66 -23.41 -14.99
N GLN A 188 1.94 -23.79 -15.02
CA GLN A 188 2.50 -24.67 -16.03
C GLN A 188 2.68 -26.05 -15.41
N GLY A 189 1.93 -27.04 -15.93
CA GLY A 189 1.97 -28.41 -15.42
C GLY A 189 3.18 -29.16 -15.88
N GLY A 190 3.81 -29.93 -14.97
CA GLY A 190 4.92 -30.80 -15.19
C GLY A 190 5.19 -31.71 -13.99
N ALA A 191 6.25 -32.55 -14.03
CA ALA A 191 6.70 -33.23 -12.82
C ALA A 191 7.09 -32.22 -11.73
N VAL A 192 7.62 -31.06 -12.15
CA VAL A 192 7.78 -29.84 -11.38
C VAL A 192 6.72 -28.85 -11.91
N GLY A 193 5.80 -28.45 -11.07
CA GLY A 193 4.78 -27.44 -11.38
C GLY A 193 5.37 -26.04 -11.21
N GLU A 194 5.33 -25.21 -12.26
CA GLU A 194 5.75 -23.82 -12.19
C GLU A 194 4.52 -22.93 -12.06
N VAL A 195 4.45 -22.15 -10.98
CA VAL A 195 3.37 -21.20 -10.70
C VAL A 195 3.90 -19.80 -10.78
N THR A 196 3.38 -19.01 -11.72
CA THR A 196 3.69 -17.58 -11.81
C THR A 196 2.51 -16.77 -11.30
N VAL A 197 2.76 -15.93 -10.31
CA VAL A 197 1.79 -15.01 -9.73
C VAL A 197 2.11 -13.60 -10.24
N TYR A 198 1.27 -13.07 -11.10
CA TYR A 198 1.35 -11.69 -11.60
C TYR A 198 0.58 -10.77 -10.66
N LEU A 199 1.23 -9.74 -10.15
CA LEU A 199 0.60 -8.71 -9.33
C LEU A 199 0.19 -7.53 -10.20
N VAL A 200 -1.10 -7.35 -10.40
CA VAL A 200 -1.65 -6.25 -11.19
C VAL A 200 -2.09 -5.13 -10.25
N PRO A 201 -1.55 -3.90 -10.37
CA PRO A 201 -1.96 -2.77 -9.55
C PRO A 201 -3.45 -2.45 -9.67
N ASN A 202 -4.10 -2.15 -8.53
CA ASN A 202 -5.48 -1.69 -8.47
C ASN A 202 -5.53 -0.18 -8.26
N GLY A 203 -6.38 0.51 -9.01
CA GLY A 203 -6.59 1.95 -8.87
C GLY A 203 -5.46 2.78 -9.49
N ASP A 204 -5.32 4.02 -9.00
CA ASP A 204 -4.35 4.97 -9.51
C ASP A 204 -2.94 4.59 -9.08
N SER A 205 -2.00 4.64 -10.03
CA SER A 205 -0.58 4.42 -9.80
C SER A 205 0.20 5.73 -9.87
N ILE A 206 1.36 5.77 -9.22
CA ILE A 206 2.28 6.91 -9.31
C ILE A 206 2.83 6.96 -10.74
N GLY A 207 2.52 8.04 -11.46
CA GLY A 207 2.97 8.25 -12.85
C GLY A 207 4.13 9.21 -12.97
N ARG A 208 4.29 10.13 -12.02
CA ARG A 208 5.34 11.14 -12.00
C ARG A 208 5.79 11.47 -10.60
N THR A 209 7.08 11.76 -10.46
CA THR A 209 7.70 12.16 -9.20
C THR A 209 8.46 13.47 -9.34
N ASP A 210 8.43 14.31 -8.31
CA ASP A 210 9.15 15.58 -8.21
C ASP A 210 9.77 15.76 -6.83
N VAL A 211 10.89 16.50 -6.76
CA VAL A 211 11.60 16.80 -5.49
C VAL A 211 11.69 18.30 -5.31
N ARG A 212 11.18 18.79 -4.18
CA ARG A 212 11.26 20.20 -3.78
C ARG A 212 12.17 20.35 -2.57
N LEU A 213 13.22 21.13 -2.74
CA LEU A 213 14.16 21.43 -1.68
C LEU A 213 13.91 22.86 -1.19
N GLU A 214 13.63 23.01 0.09
CA GLU A 214 13.41 24.29 0.73
C GLU A 214 14.45 24.52 1.82
N SER A 215 15.06 25.71 1.85
CA SER A 215 15.98 26.09 2.91
C SER A 215 15.81 27.56 3.27
N ASN A 216 15.87 27.86 4.57
CA ASN A 216 15.90 29.25 5.07
C ASN A 216 17.31 29.71 5.41
N THR A 217 18.28 28.79 5.47
CA THR A 217 19.63 29.07 5.97
C THR A 217 20.72 28.96 4.92
N LEU A 218 20.49 28.18 3.87
CA LEU A 218 21.46 27.88 2.83
C LEU A 218 20.87 28.06 1.42
N PRO A 219 21.69 28.44 0.40
CA PRO A 219 21.21 28.53 -0.98
C PRO A 219 20.79 27.16 -1.52
N SER A 220 19.65 27.09 -2.18
CA SER A 220 19.16 25.85 -2.82
C SER A 220 20.07 25.31 -3.91
N ALA A 221 20.86 26.19 -4.55
CA ALA A 221 21.87 25.81 -5.54
C ALA A 221 22.95 24.86 -4.98
N LEU A 222 23.25 24.92 -3.68
CA LEU A 222 24.18 24.00 -3.03
C LEU A 222 23.68 22.55 -3.01
N PHE A 223 22.39 22.35 -3.14
CA PHE A 223 21.73 21.05 -3.03
C PHE A 223 21.33 20.44 -4.38
N TYR A 224 21.83 20.98 -5.49
CA TYR A 224 21.48 20.48 -6.82
C TYR A 224 21.79 18.98 -7.00
N GLY A 225 22.95 18.54 -6.55
CA GLY A 225 23.32 17.11 -6.57
C GLY A 225 22.45 16.25 -5.65
N LEU A 226 22.02 16.80 -4.52
CA LEU A 226 21.10 16.15 -3.61
C LEU A 226 19.71 15.98 -4.27
N ARG A 227 19.23 17.01 -4.94
CA ARG A 227 17.97 16.97 -5.69
C ARG A 227 17.96 15.84 -6.72
N GLN A 228 18.99 15.77 -7.58
CA GLN A 228 19.09 14.70 -8.58
C GLN A 228 19.09 13.30 -7.97
N HIS A 229 19.82 13.12 -6.88
CA HIS A 229 19.87 11.83 -6.17
C HIS A 229 18.48 11.41 -5.68
N TYR A 230 17.71 12.32 -5.05
CA TYR A 230 16.38 12.02 -4.55
C TYR A 230 15.31 11.94 -5.65
N GLU A 231 15.46 12.65 -6.77
CA GLU A 231 14.64 12.45 -7.96
C GLU A 231 14.77 11.01 -8.49
N GLU A 232 16.00 10.51 -8.58
CA GLU A 232 16.23 9.12 -9.00
C GLU A 232 15.73 8.11 -7.98
N ARG A 233 15.88 8.41 -6.69
CA ARG A 233 15.35 7.58 -5.60
C ARG A 233 13.83 7.52 -5.60
N LEU A 234 13.17 8.65 -5.82
CA LEU A 234 11.73 8.75 -5.85
C LEU A 234 11.09 8.08 -7.08
N ARG A 235 11.78 8.12 -8.25
CA ARG A 235 11.35 7.38 -9.44
C ARG A 235 11.19 5.88 -9.19
N GLN A 236 11.86 5.34 -8.18
CA GLN A 236 11.69 3.94 -7.80
C GLN A 236 10.29 3.63 -7.22
N LEU A 237 9.47 4.64 -6.93
CA LEU A 237 8.08 4.49 -6.53
C LEU A 237 7.10 4.52 -7.72
N GLU A 238 7.56 4.89 -8.92
CA GLU A 238 6.71 4.93 -10.11
C GLU A 238 6.16 3.55 -10.45
N GLY A 239 4.89 3.52 -10.84
CA GLY A 239 4.14 2.28 -11.12
C GLY A 239 3.50 1.64 -9.89
N LEU A 240 3.89 2.01 -8.66
CA LEU A 240 3.22 1.53 -7.44
C LEU A 240 1.84 2.20 -7.28
N PRO A 241 0.83 1.46 -6.75
CA PRO A 241 -0.45 2.06 -6.41
C PRO A 241 -0.30 3.17 -5.37
N VAL A 242 -1.01 4.28 -5.58
CA VAL A 242 -1.02 5.43 -4.66
C VAL A 242 -1.43 5.02 -3.24
N SER A 243 -2.44 4.16 -3.11
CA SER A 243 -2.91 3.62 -1.83
C SER A 243 -1.85 2.78 -1.11
N PHE A 244 -1.08 1.97 -1.85
CA PHE A 244 0.02 1.17 -1.31
C PHE A 244 1.12 2.06 -0.73
N VAL A 245 1.57 3.06 -1.50
CA VAL A 245 2.62 3.99 -1.04
C VAL A 245 2.14 4.83 0.15
N ARG A 246 0.86 5.23 0.18
CA ARG A 246 0.27 5.92 1.34
C ARG A 246 0.28 5.06 2.61
N ARG A 247 0.02 3.76 2.49
CA ARG A 247 0.08 2.81 3.62
C ARG A 247 1.50 2.68 4.17
N HIS A 248 2.52 2.75 3.32
CA HIS A 248 3.94 2.63 3.66
C HIS A 248 4.66 3.96 3.85
N ILE A 249 3.95 5.10 3.83
CA ILE A 249 4.54 6.45 3.83
C ILE A 249 5.53 6.66 4.98
N LEU A 250 5.21 6.21 6.19
CA LEU A 250 6.08 6.37 7.36
C LEU A 250 7.37 5.55 7.28
N GLN A 251 7.32 4.40 6.62
CA GLN A 251 8.50 3.59 6.38
C GLN A 251 9.39 4.25 5.32
N ILE A 252 8.81 4.68 4.22
CA ILE A 252 9.51 5.34 3.11
C ILE A 252 10.17 6.64 3.60
N GLU A 253 9.45 7.45 4.38
CA GLU A 253 10.01 8.69 4.96
C GLU A 253 11.14 8.40 5.94
N ARG A 254 11.10 7.31 6.72
CA ARG A 254 12.21 6.89 7.58
C ARG A 254 13.42 6.44 6.77
N ASP A 255 13.22 5.60 5.75
CA ASP A 255 14.31 5.15 4.87
C ASP A 255 15.02 6.35 4.23
N LEU A 256 14.25 7.34 3.75
CA LEU A 256 14.76 8.60 3.22
C LEU A 256 15.49 9.43 4.28
N GLN A 257 14.97 9.50 5.50
CA GLN A 257 15.59 10.22 6.61
C GLN A 257 16.92 9.58 7.05
N ASP A 258 16.98 8.26 7.10
CA ASP A 258 18.20 7.53 7.48
C ASP A 258 19.29 7.70 6.43
N GLU A 259 18.92 7.69 5.15
CA GLU A 259 19.83 7.97 4.04
C GLU A 259 20.37 9.41 4.09
N LEU A 260 19.49 10.38 4.39
CA LEU A 260 19.86 11.80 4.57
C LEU A 260 20.83 11.97 5.75
N ASN A 261 20.56 11.35 6.89
CA ASN A 261 21.38 11.45 8.09
C ASN A 261 22.79 10.87 7.89
N GLY A 262 22.95 9.87 7.03
CA GLY A 262 24.25 9.28 6.66
C GLY A 262 25.11 10.16 5.77
N SER A 263 24.57 11.28 5.25
CA SER A 263 25.29 12.14 4.32
C SER A 263 26.39 12.98 5.01
N ARG A 264 27.51 13.21 4.32
CA ARG A 264 28.62 14.06 4.85
C ARG A 264 28.18 15.50 5.12
N TRP A 265 27.15 15.98 4.43
CA TRP A 265 26.62 17.34 4.60
C TRP A 265 26.03 17.56 5.99
N VAL A 266 25.35 16.57 6.55
CA VAL A 266 24.77 16.63 7.90
C VAL A 266 25.85 16.83 8.96
N THR A 267 26.91 16.05 8.90
CA THR A 267 27.98 16.10 9.91
C THR A 267 28.85 17.36 9.80
N GLN A 268 29.17 17.79 8.58
CA GLN A 268 30.11 18.89 8.35
C GLN A 268 29.45 20.26 8.56
N PHE A 269 28.21 20.43 8.09
CA PHE A 269 27.54 21.73 8.14
C PHE A 269 26.44 21.81 9.20
N GLY A 270 26.24 20.75 10.00
CA GLY A 270 25.15 20.68 10.97
C GLY A 270 23.80 20.84 10.32
N ILE A 271 23.61 20.20 9.16
CA ILE A 271 22.36 20.27 8.38
C ILE A 271 21.35 19.34 9.02
N THR A 272 20.14 19.84 9.23
CA THR A 272 18.96 19.04 9.55
C THR A 272 18.11 18.96 8.30
N MET A 273 17.76 17.75 7.90
CA MET A 273 16.91 17.49 6.75
C MET A 273 15.66 16.75 7.20
N THR A 274 14.51 17.22 6.78
CA THR A 274 13.23 16.59 7.12
C THR A 274 12.47 16.30 5.82
N PRO A 275 12.42 15.04 5.39
CA PRO A 275 11.64 14.64 4.22
C PRO A 275 10.16 14.56 4.59
N LYS A 276 9.30 14.98 3.68
CA LYS A 276 7.86 14.84 3.75
C LYS A 276 7.32 14.47 2.38
N LEU A 277 6.67 13.33 2.29
CA LEU A 277 6.14 12.80 1.04
C LEU A 277 4.66 13.15 0.87
N GLU A 278 4.32 13.81 -0.22
CA GLU A 278 2.95 14.03 -0.65
C GLU A 278 2.61 13.03 -1.76
N VAL A 279 1.79 11.99 -1.43
CA VAL A 279 1.54 10.85 -2.31
C VAL A 279 0.24 11.02 -3.07
N ASN A 280 0.37 11.20 -4.38
CA ASN A 280 -0.70 11.26 -5.38
C ASN A 280 -0.19 10.61 -6.69
N THR A 281 -0.96 10.66 -7.77
CA THR A 281 -0.49 10.25 -9.11
C THR A 281 0.74 11.04 -9.55
N GLU A 282 0.85 12.29 -9.12
CA GLU A 282 2.05 13.10 -9.14
C GLU A 282 2.53 13.22 -7.69
N THR A 283 3.57 12.46 -7.35
CA THR A 283 4.11 12.38 -5.99
C THR A 283 5.24 13.36 -5.80
N ILE A 284 5.19 14.16 -4.74
CA ILE A 284 6.16 15.21 -4.45
C ILE A 284 6.86 14.93 -3.13
N LEU A 285 8.19 14.92 -3.15
CA LEU A 285 9.01 14.87 -1.94
C LEU A 285 9.46 16.29 -1.57
N HIS A 286 8.96 16.79 -0.47
CA HIS A 286 9.43 18.03 0.14
C HIS A 286 10.57 17.71 1.11
N ILE A 287 11.75 18.27 0.90
CA ILE A 287 12.86 18.17 1.83
C ILE A 287 13.17 19.55 2.37
N HIS A 288 12.87 19.77 3.63
CA HIS A 288 13.26 21.00 4.33
C HIS A 288 14.68 20.85 4.87
N ILE A 289 15.59 21.73 4.42
CA ILE A 289 17.02 21.64 4.67
C ILE A 289 17.47 22.89 5.40
N ASP A 290 17.78 22.80 6.68
CA ASP A 290 18.31 23.92 7.44
C ASP A 290 19.64 23.59 8.11
N SER A 291 20.56 24.55 8.12
CA SER A 291 21.77 24.44 8.90
C SER A 291 21.52 24.94 10.33
N SER A 292 21.88 24.13 11.30
CA SER A 292 21.88 24.52 12.73
C SER A 292 23.08 25.39 13.10
N LYS A 293 24.05 25.54 12.20
CA LYS A 293 25.33 26.24 12.46
C LYS A 293 25.51 27.51 11.63
N TYR A 294 25.12 27.48 10.37
CA TYR A 294 25.48 28.54 9.41
C TYR A 294 24.26 29.09 8.69
N ILE A 295 24.37 30.36 8.32
CA ILE A 295 23.42 31.08 7.46
C ILE A 295 24.21 31.54 6.25
N LEU A 296 23.80 31.10 5.06
CA LEU A 296 24.30 31.61 3.79
C LEU A 296 23.13 31.67 2.81
N ARG A 297 22.67 32.86 2.48
CA ARG A 297 21.51 33.06 1.64
C ARG A 297 21.73 34.23 0.71
N GLY A 298 21.41 34.08 -0.57
CA GLY A 298 21.42 35.11 -1.58
C GLY A 298 19.99 35.46 -2.02
N GLU A 299 19.71 36.74 -2.18
CA GLU A 299 18.43 37.24 -2.69
C GLU A 299 18.71 38.38 -3.71
N GLY A 300 18.05 38.29 -4.87
CA GLY A 300 17.95 39.40 -5.78
C GLY A 300 16.55 40.00 -5.68
N TYR A 301 16.40 41.31 -5.69
CA TYR A 301 15.08 41.92 -5.64
C TYR A 301 14.86 43.00 -6.69
N LEU A 302 13.61 43.16 -7.11
CA LEU A 302 13.11 44.19 -7.98
C LEU A 302 11.90 44.89 -7.33
N ASP A 303 12.01 46.19 -7.07
CA ASP A 303 10.93 47.00 -6.51
C ASP A 303 10.16 47.71 -7.63
N MET A 304 8.90 47.39 -7.76
CA MET A 304 7.93 47.97 -8.68
C MET A 304 7.13 49.07 -7.99
N GLY A 305 7.20 50.29 -8.51
CA GLY A 305 6.55 51.46 -7.90
C GLY A 305 7.50 52.37 -7.10
N LYS A 306 8.75 51.93 -6.88
CA LYS A 306 9.78 52.75 -6.23
C LYS A 306 10.62 53.47 -7.27
N LYS A 307 10.81 54.77 -7.09
CA LYS A 307 11.55 55.61 -8.08
C LYS A 307 13.08 55.48 -8.04
N VAL A 308 13.62 55.09 -6.89
CA VAL A 308 15.06 55.05 -6.64
C VAL A 308 15.40 53.68 -6.00
N ASP A 309 16.54 53.15 -6.38
CA ASP A 309 17.06 51.85 -5.85
C ASP A 309 16.08 50.71 -6.01
N SER A 310 15.50 50.58 -7.21
CA SER A 310 14.50 49.59 -7.54
C SER A 310 15.06 48.17 -7.74
N VAL A 311 16.38 48.01 -7.84
CA VAL A 311 17.05 46.71 -8.01
C VAL A 311 18.16 46.56 -7.00
N GLY A 312 18.27 45.41 -6.36
CA GLY A 312 19.39 45.13 -5.46
C GLY A 312 19.63 43.65 -5.26
N LEU A 313 20.77 43.35 -4.72
CA LEU A 313 21.21 42.03 -4.32
C LEU A 313 21.49 42.04 -2.82
N LYS A 314 21.06 41.02 -2.11
CA LYS A 314 21.32 40.82 -0.69
C LYS A 314 21.99 39.49 -0.47
N LEU A 315 23.05 39.50 0.31
CA LEU A 315 23.77 38.32 0.76
C LEU A 315 23.73 38.28 2.28
N TYR A 316 23.26 37.20 2.84
CA TYR A 316 23.22 36.98 4.27
C TYR A 316 24.27 35.91 4.62
N THR A 317 25.23 36.29 5.46
CA THR A 317 26.28 35.37 5.93
C THR A 317 26.37 35.43 7.44
N GLY A 318 26.28 34.27 8.10
CA GLY A 318 26.22 34.28 9.55
C GLY A 318 26.26 32.91 10.19
N VAL A 319 26.01 32.91 11.49
CA VAL A 319 26.00 31.74 12.32
C VAL A 319 24.73 31.63 13.14
N HIS A 320 24.27 30.41 13.32
CA HIS A 320 23.13 30.07 14.14
C HIS A 320 23.61 29.45 15.46
N ARG A 321 23.13 29.93 16.60
CA ARG A 321 23.48 29.40 17.92
C ARG A 321 22.24 29.26 18.80
N GLY A 322 21.66 28.11 18.81
CA GLY A 322 20.41 27.83 19.54
C GLY A 322 19.25 28.64 18.97
N ARG A 323 18.67 29.56 19.78
CA ARG A 323 17.58 30.45 19.36
C ARG A 323 18.07 31.79 18.79
N SER A 324 19.39 31.99 18.74
CA SER A 324 20.01 33.24 18.32
C SER A 324 20.67 33.08 16.96
N GLU A 325 20.47 34.05 16.09
CA GLU A 325 21.08 34.18 14.77
C GLU A 325 21.89 35.46 14.71
N TRP A 326 23.13 35.36 14.27
CA TRP A 326 24.03 36.49 14.04
C TRP A 326 24.46 36.46 12.61
N TYR A 327 24.06 37.46 11.83
CA TYR A 327 24.45 37.50 10.42
C TYR A 327 24.76 38.92 9.96
N LEU A 328 25.56 38.98 8.91
CA LEU A 328 25.81 40.18 8.15
C LEU A 328 24.94 40.14 6.89
N GLU A 329 24.00 41.09 6.78
CA GLU A 329 23.32 41.38 5.52
C GLU A 329 24.23 42.34 4.71
N THR A 330 24.67 41.87 3.56
CA THR A 330 25.39 42.70 2.60
C THR A 330 24.48 43.03 1.44
N GLU A 331 24.08 44.27 1.32
CA GLU A 331 23.23 44.74 0.23
C GLU A 331 24.06 45.47 -0.83
N VAL A 332 23.86 45.08 -2.09
CA VAL A 332 24.51 45.70 -3.25
C VAL A 332 23.45 46.38 -4.08
N LEU A 333 23.61 47.68 -4.29
CA LEU A 333 22.77 48.48 -5.17
C LEU A 333 23.51 48.71 -6.50
N PRO A 334 23.23 47.93 -7.56
CA PRO A 334 23.98 48.00 -8.83
C PRO A 334 23.93 49.37 -9.48
N ASN A 335 22.79 50.05 -9.36
CA ASN A 335 22.58 51.39 -9.95
C ASN A 335 23.52 52.47 -9.40
N ARG A 336 24.01 52.26 -8.17
CA ARG A 336 24.91 53.23 -7.49
C ARG A 336 26.28 52.65 -7.21
N LEU A 337 26.53 51.38 -7.54
CA LEU A 337 27.72 50.61 -7.15
C LEU A 337 28.01 50.72 -5.65
N GLN A 338 26.96 50.76 -4.84
CA GLN A 338 27.05 50.95 -3.40
C GLN A 338 26.91 49.62 -2.68
N TRP A 339 27.78 49.41 -1.70
CA TRP A 339 27.73 48.26 -0.77
C TRP A 339 27.26 48.75 0.61
N ILE A 340 26.25 48.12 1.16
CA ILE A 340 25.72 48.47 2.46
C ILE A 340 25.85 47.23 3.33
N PHE A 341 26.55 47.37 4.46
CA PHE A 341 26.76 46.29 5.42
C PHE A 341 25.86 46.51 6.63
N LYS A 342 25.05 45.49 6.98
CA LYS A 342 24.06 45.56 8.03
C LYS A 342 24.22 44.36 8.96
N PRO A 343 25.09 44.41 9.99
CA PRO A 343 25.13 43.40 11.02
C PRO A 343 23.79 43.32 11.72
N THR A 344 23.28 42.10 11.83
CA THR A 344 21.96 41.82 12.33
C THR A 344 21.99 40.70 13.37
N TYR A 345 21.27 40.93 14.44
CA TYR A 345 21.00 39.91 15.47
C TYR A 345 19.51 39.60 15.44
N MET A 346 19.16 38.32 15.43
CA MET A 346 17.79 37.83 15.52
C MET A 346 17.66 36.81 16.64
N TYR A 347 16.53 36.80 17.31
CA TYR A 347 16.19 35.84 18.34
C TYR A 347 14.84 35.20 18.02
N GLN A 348 14.81 33.86 18.03
CA GLN A 348 13.61 33.07 17.83
C GLN A 348 12.75 33.08 19.12
N PHE A 349 11.77 33.97 19.19
CA PHE A 349 10.91 34.12 20.32
C PHE A 349 9.90 32.96 20.44
N SER A 350 9.28 32.58 19.32
CA SER A 350 8.39 31.43 19.20
C SER A 350 8.69 30.65 17.93
N LYS A 351 7.96 29.56 17.68
CA LYS A 351 8.10 28.76 16.45
C LYS A 351 7.92 29.63 15.18
N ASP A 352 7.03 30.61 15.25
CA ASP A 352 6.63 31.42 14.10
C ASP A 352 7.09 32.89 14.20
N THR A 353 7.63 33.33 15.34
CA THR A 353 8.00 34.71 15.60
C THR A 353 9.50 34.87 15.84
N ARG A 354 10.14 35.77 15.09
CA ARG A 354 11.52 36.19 15.31
C ARG A 354 11.57 37.68 15.54
N ILE A 355 12.35 38.13 16.50
CA ILE A 355 12.59 39.53 16.81
C ILE A 355 14.08 39.82 16.68
N GLY A 356 14.44 41.00 16.24
CA GLY A 356 15.84 41.31 16.03
C GLY A 356 16.16 42.78 15.98
N TYR A 357 17.46 42.99 15.84
CA TYR A 357 18.03 44.33 15.73
C TYR A 357 19.08 44.33 14.61
N GLN A 358 18.97 45.32 13.74
CA GLN A 358 19.89 45.56 12.63
C GLN A 358 20.56 46.91 12.78
N TYR A 359 21.87 46.91 12.64
CA TYR A 359 22.68 48.11 12.61
C TYR A 359 23.13 48.45 11.18
N SER A 360 23.07 49.72 10.81
CA SER A 360 23.68 50.26 9.62
C SER A 360 24.32 51.59 9.95
N LYS A 361 25.25 52.06 9.16
CA LYS A 361 26.02 53.29 9.43
C LYS A 361 25.10 54.49 9.77
N ASP A 362 23.96 54.57 9.10
CA ASP A 362 23.04 55.71 9.23
C ASP A 362 21.69 55.36 9.88
N HIS A 363 21.43 54.10 10.12
CA HIS A 363 20.12 53.63 10.59
C HIS A 363 20.22 52.46 11.55
N HIS A 364 19.44 52.53 12.62
CA HIS A 364 19.23 51.40 13.55
C HIS A 364 17.80 50.90 13.43
N ARG A 365 17.58 49.62 13.19
CA ARG A 365 16.23 49.04 12.99
C ARG A 365 15.93 47.96 14.00
N ALA A 366 14.76 48.05 14.59
CA ALA A 366 14.14 46.92 15.27
C ALA A 366 13.31 46.12 14.26
N LEU A 367 13.45 44.80 14.30
CA LEU A 367 12.87 43.89 13.32
C LEU A 367 11.93 42.91 14.00
N VAL A 368 10.79 42.64 13.41
CA VAL A 368 9.88 41.54 13.80
C VAL A 368 9.48 40.79 12.53
N TYR A 369 9.69 39.49 12.54
CA TYR A 369 9.24 38.60 11.49
C TYR A 369 8.23 37.62 12.05
N GLN A 370 7.09 37.45 11.36
CA GLN A 370 6.03 36.55 11.73
C GLN A 370 5.67 35.62 10.57
N THR A 371 5.73 34.33 10.78
CA THR A 371 5.20 33.35 9.84
C THR A 371 3.70 33.20 10.10
N LEU A 372 2.86 33.42 9.09
CA LEU A 372 1.40 33.36 9.18
C LEU A 372 0.84 32.05 8.61
N GLY A 373 1.66 31.26 7.95
CA GLY A 373 1.30 30.00 7.31
C GLY A 373 2.38 29.49 6.36
N PRO A 374 2.13 28.44 5.62
CA PRO A 374 3.16 27.80 4.78
C PRO A 374 3.77 28.73 3.73
N ARG A 375 2.98 29.68 3.21
CA ARG A 375 3.39 30.59 2.13
C ARG A 375 3.36 32.07 2.54
N TRP A 376 2.78 32.42 3.69
CA TRP A 376 2.60 33.80 4.10
C TRP A 376 3.54 34.20 5.23
N LYS A 377 4.22 35.34 5.09
CA LYS A 377 5.09 35.92 6.11
C LYS A 377 4.83 37.40 6.22
N ALA A 378 4.86 37.93 7.45
CA ALA A 378 4.78 39.35 7.72
C ALA A 378 6.11 39.82 8.29
N ARG A 379 6.52 41.05 7.94
CA ARG A 379 7.70 41.70 8.44
C ARG A 379 7.34 43.11 8.90
N TYR A 380 7.80 43.44 10.06
CA TYR A 380 7.71 44.81 10.58
C TYR A 380 9.12 45.31 10.91
N GLU A 381 9.46 46.52 10.45
CA GLU A 381 10.72 47.20 10.74
C GLU A 381 10.42 48.60 11.28
N ARG A 382 11.08 48.94 12.37
CA ARG A 382 11.07 50.30 12.90
C ARG A 382 12.46 50.87 12.87
N ASN A 383 12.65 51.96 12.12
CA ASN A 383 13.83 52.75 12.15
C ASN A 383 13.89 53.58 13.42
N MET A 384 14.85 53.28 14.29
CA MET A 384 14.96 53.99 15.58
C MET A 384 15.56 55.39 15.47
N SER A 385 16.27 55.68 14.35
CA SER A 385 16.89 56.99 14.10
C SER A 385 15.89 58.00 13.51
N SER A 386 15.16 57.60 12.46
CA SER A 386 14.15 58.46 11.81
C SER A 386 12.75 58.30 12.38
N ARG A 387 12.51 57.23 13.16
CA ARG A 387 11.21 56.78 13.71
C ARG A 387 10.21 56.24 12.68
N ASP A 388 10.63 56.05 11.44
CA ASP A 388 9.80 55.54 10.36
C ASP A 388 9.49 54.04 10.57
N ASN A 389 8.27 53.68 10.20
CA ASN A 389 7.78 52.29 10.27
C ASN A 389 7.61 51.74 8.86
N GLU A 390 8.06 50.53 8.65
CA GLU A 390 7.87 49.76 7.41
C GLU A 390 7.18 48.44 7.76
N PHE A 391 6.14 48.12 7.03
CA PHE A 391 5.45 46.85 7.13
C PHE A 391 5.50 46.16 5.77
N ALA A 392 5.68 44.85 5.76
CA ALA A 392 5.68 44.05 4.55
C ALA A 392 4.93 42.74 4.73
N LEU A 393 4.12 42.38 3.73
CA LEU A 393 3.44 41.12 3.63
C LEU A 393 3.99 40.34 2.44
N SER A 394 4.54 39.17 2.70
CA SER A 394 5.20 38.35 1.69
C SER A 394 4.40 37.08 1.40
N TYR A 395 4.37 36.69 0.13
CA TYR A 395 3.82 35.43 -0.36
C TYR A 395 4.87 34.65 -1.16
N ASP A 396 5.18 33.44 -0.72
CA ASP A 396 6.08 32.54 -1.44
C ASP A 396 5.32 31.88 -2.61
N VAL A 397 5.55 32.41 -3.84
CA VAL A 397 4.94 31.91 -5.09
C VAL A 397 5.53 30.55 -5.46
N HIS A 398 6.86 30.46 -5.36
CA HIS A 398 7.68 29.27 -5.63
C HIS A 398 8.87 29.26 -4.66
N GLU A 399 9.59 28.14 -4.56
CA GLU A 399 10.79 28.03 -3.71
C GLU A 399 11.85 29.09 -4.02
N TYR A 400 11.95 29.52 -5.32
CA TYR A 400 12.89 30.54 -5.78
C TYR A 400 12.27 31.93 -5.93
N LEU A 401 10.99 32.11 -5.72
CA LEU A 401 10.29 33.33 -6.02
C LEU A 401 9.32 33.75 -4.91
N ARG A 402 9.55 34.94 -4.36
CA ARG A 402 8.67 35.57 -3.37
C ARG A 402 8.15 36.89 -3.91
N LEU A 403 6.91 37.19 -3.65
CA LEU A 403 6.27 38.48 -3.85
C LEU A 403 6.07 39.13 -2.48
N GLU A 404 6.50 40.37 -2.33
CA GLU A 404 6.37 41.12 -1.08
C GLU A 404 5.71 42.47 -1.35
N TYR A 405 4.58 42.73 -0.69
CA TYR A 405 3.93 44.02 -0.68
C TYR A 405 4.41 44.82 0.52
N ILE A 406 5.03 45.99 0.28
CA ILE A 406 5.68 46.81 1.29
C ILE A 406 4.97 48.16 1.35
N TRP A 407 4.70 48.62 2.56
CA TRP A 407 4.24 49.97 2.80
C TRP A 407 5.01 50.60 3.96
N ASP A 408 5.40 51.85 3.76
CA ASP A 408 5.94 52.71 4.77
C ASP A 408 5.04 53.95 4.95
N GLU A 409 5.43 54.91 5.80
CA GLU A 409 4.67 56.14 6.06
C GLU A 409 4.52 57.05 4.84
N HIS A 410 5.33 56.84 3.77
CA HIS A 410 5.40 57.77 2.65
C HIS A 410 5.03 57.10 1.31
N SER A 411 5.11 55.82 1.21
CA SER A 411 4.96 55.12 -0.06
C SER A 411 4.59 53.62 0.09
N THR A 412 4.10 53.06 -1.02
CA THR A 412 3.83 51.66 -1.13
C THR A 412 4.45 51.13 -2.42
N TRP A 413 4.99 49.92 -2.38
CA TRP A 413 5.54 49.28 -3.56
C TRP A 413 5.45 47.76 -3.47
N LEU A 414 5.60 47.11 -4.62
CA LEU A 414 5.65 45.67 -4.74
C LEU A 414 7.09 45.24 -5.01
N ARG A 415 7.60 44.31 -4.22
CA ARG A 415 8.94 43.72 -4.37
C ARG A 415 8.84 42.31 -4.86
N LEU A 416 9.52 42.03 -5.95
CA LEU A 416 9.77 40.66 -6.43
C LEU A 416 11.13 40.22 -5.93
N ILE A 417 11.21 39.07 -5.25
CA ILE A 417 12.44 38.54 -4.66
C ILE A 417 12.73 37.19 -5.31
N GLY A 418 13.89 37.12 -5.99
CA GLY A 418 14.49 35.85 -6.41
C GLY A 418 15.44 35.35 -5.33
N ARG A 419 15.35 34.08 -4.98
CA ARG A 419 16.24 33.43 -4.01
C ARG A 419 17.22 32.53 -4.74
N ILE A 420 18.46 32.50 -4.30
CA ILE A 420 19.54 31.70 -4.85
C ILE A 420 20.00 30.68 -3.83
#